data_3e863beca82b8613376589c270533e41
#
_entry.id   3e863beca82b8613376589c270533e41
#
_cell.length_a   1.000
_cell.length_b   1.000
_cell.length_c   1.000
_cell.angle_alpha   90.00
_cell.angle_beta   90.00
_cell.angle_gamma   90.00
#
_symmetry.space_group_name_H-M   'P 1'
#
loop_
_entity.id
_entity.type
_entity.pdbx_description
1 polymer ?
#
loop_
_entity_poly.entity_id
_entity_poly.type
_entity_poly.pdbx_seq_one_letter_code
_entity_poly.pdbx_strand_id
1 'polypeptide(L)'
;MDIQISTSKYKKYMVKTPKGKIIHFGDKRYEHFKDTTGLGKYSNLNHNDKKRRENYCKRAKGIKDGKGNLTYNNKESPNYYSMKYLWSC
;
A
#
# COMPACT_ATOMS: atom_id res chain seq x y z
N MET A 1 -12.15 -0.57 8.29
CA MET A 1 -12.10 -0.15 6.89
C MET A 1 -12.04 -1.40 6.03
N ASP A 2 -12.95 -1.52 5.07
CA ASP A 2 -13.07 -2.73 4.27
C ASP A 2 -12.06 -2.75 3.13
N ILE A 3 -11.11 -3.69 3.21
CA ILE A 3 -10.15 -3.92 2.15
C ILE A 3 -10.64 -5.10 1.32
N GLN A 4 -10.63 -4.94 0.00
CA GLN A 4 -11.05 -5.97 -0.93
C GLN A 4 -9.96 -6.24 -1.96
N ILE A 5 -10.05 -7.38 -2.65
CA ILE A 5 -9.15 -7.68 -3.75
C ILE A 5 -9.45 -6.70 -4.88
N SER A 6 -8.40 -6.08 -5.41
CA SER A 6 -8.55 -5.06 -6.46
C SER A 6 -9.13 -5.64 -7.75
N THR A 7 -9.98 -4.87 -8.39
CA THR A 7 -10.48 -5.16 -9.74
C THR A 7 -9.57 -4.59 -10.82
N SER A 8 -8.56 -3.82 -10.43
CA SER A 8 -7.56 -3.27 -11.35
C SER A 8 -6.55 -4.33 -11.77
N LYS A 9 -6.16 -4.33 -13.04
CA LYS A 9 -5.29 -5.34 -13.63
C LYS A 9 -3.97 -5.57 -12.87
N TYR A 10 -3.33 -4.50 -12.40
CA TYR A 10 -2.00 -4.57 -11.79
C TYR A 10 -1.97 -4.29 -10.30
N LYS A 11 -3.10 -4.02 -9.67
CA LYS A 11 -3.14 -3.68 -8.25
C LYS A 11 -3.58 -4.87 -7.40
N LYS A 12 -3.05 -4.96 -6.18
CA LYS A 12 -3.34 -6.07 -5.27
C LYS A 12 -4.69 -5.91 -4.59
N TYR A 13 -4.92 -4.76 -3.98
CA TYR A 13 -6.09 -4.52 -3.15
C TYR A 13 -6.72 -3.18 -3.45
N MET A 14 -7.96 -3.01 -2.99
CA MET A 14 -8.66 -1.73 -3.05
C MET A 14 -9.36 -1.46 -1.74
N VAL A 15 -9.60 -0.19 -1.45
CA VAL A 15 -10.22 0.26 -0.21
C VAL A 15 -11.10 1.47 -0.51
N LYS A 16 -12.23 1.58 0.23
CA LYS A 16 -13.06 2.77 0.18
C LYS A 16 -12.60 3.73 1.25
N THR A 17 -12.21 4.94 0.86
CA THR A 17 -11.67 5.95 1.77
C THR A 17 -12.79 6.59 2.61
N PRO A 18 -12.43 7.35 3.67
CA PRO A 18 -13.42 8.10 4.44
C PRO A 18 -14.27 9.06 3.59
N LYS A 19 -13.74 9.53 2.46
CA LYS A 19 -14.49 10.40 1.54
C LYS A 19 -15.31 9.62 0.52
N GLY A 20 -15.35 8.29 0.61
CA GLY A 20 -16.11 7.44 -0.29
C GLY A 20 -15.43 7.11 -1.61
N LYS A 21 -14.16 7.47 -1.77
CA LYS A 21 -13.38 7.18 -2.98
C LYS A 21 -12.83 5.77 -2.91
N ILE A 22 -12.81 5.06 -4.04
CA ILE A 22 -12.16 3.76 -4.15
C ILE A 22 -10.71 3.97 -4.57
N ILE A 23 -9.78 3.47 -3.77
CA ILE A 23 -8.34 3.55 -4.05
C ILE A 23 -7.77 2.15 -4.18
N HIS A 24 -7.04 1.92 -5.27
CA HIS A 24 -6.31 0.67 -5.50
C HIS A 24 -4.86 0.85 -5.07
N PHE A 25 -4.31 -0.13 -4.36
CA PHE A 25 -2.94 -0.03 -3.87
C PHE A 25 -2.20 -1.36 -3.95
N GLY A 26 -0.86 -1.30 -3.89
CA GLY A 26 0.00 -2.44 -4.09
C GLY A 26 0.09 -2.85 -5.55
N ASP A 27 1.25 -3.33 -5.98
CA ASP A 27 1.48 -3.75 -7.36
C ASP A 27 1.71 -5.27 -7.39
N LYS A 28 0.89 -5.99 -8.15
CA LYS A 28 0.98 -7.45 -8.29
C LYS A 28 2.33 -7.93 -8.80
N ARG A 29 3.09 -7.07 -9.48
CA ARG A 29 4.36 -7.42 -10.10
C ARG A 29 5.53 -7.40 -9.11
N TYR A 30 5.32 -6.84 -7.90
CA TYR A 30 6.38 -6.65 -6.92
C TYR A 30 6.06 -7.32 -5.59
N GLU A 31 7.11 -7.76 -4.91
CA GLU A 31 7.03 -8.25 -3.55
C GLU A 31 6.75 -7.09 -2.57
N HIS A 32 6.34 -7.45 -1.36
CA HIS A 32 6.15 -6.52 -0.26
C HIS A 32 6.70 -7.13 1.03
N PHE A 33 6.75 -6.35 2.11
CA PHE A 33 7.29 -6.86 3.37
C PHE A 33 6.39 -7.96 3.95
N LYS A 34 5.12 -7.64 4.23
CA LYS A 34 4.17 -8.59 4.79
C LYS A 34 2.75 -8.11 4.55
N ASP A 35 1.90 -9.00 4.03
CA ASP A 35 0.48 -8.71 3.81
C ASP A 35 -0.27 -8.77 5.14
N THR A 36 -0.67 -7.61 5.67
CA THR A 36 -1.42 -7.49 6.92
C THR A 36 -2.89 -7.12 6.70
N THR A 37 -3.38 -7.25 5.46
CA THR A 37 -4.77 -6.89 5.13
C THR A 37 -5.80 -7.84 5.75
N GLY A 38 -5.37 -9.04 6.15
CA GLY A 38 -6.27 -10.09 6.61
C GLY A 38 -6.82 -10.95 5.49
N LEU A 39 -6.67 -10.55 4.23
CA LEU A 39 -7.14 -11.32 3.07
C LEU A 39 -6.14 -12.38 2.62
N GLY A 40 -4.85 -12.10 2.77
CA GLY A 40 -3.79 -13.06 2.48
C GLY A 40 -3.64 -13.48 1.03
N LYS A 41 -4.31 -12.82 0.10
CA LYS A 41 -4.30 -13.22 -1.33
C LYS A 41 -2.89 -13.20 -1.92
N TYR A 42 -2.06 -12.27 -1.48
CA TYR A 42 -0.71 -12.08 -2.01
C TYR A 42 0.37 -12.40 -0.98
N SER A 43 0.07 -13.27 0.00
CA SER A 43 1.03 -13.66 1.04
C SER A 43 2.25 -14.37 0.47
N ASN A 44 2.14 -14.98 -0.72
CA ASN A 44 3.27 -15.59 -1.42
C ASN A 44 4.33 -14.54 -1.86
N LEU A 45 3.98 -13.26 -1.84
CA LEU A 45 4.89 -12.17 -2.18
C LEU A 45 5.56 -11.54 -0.94
N ASN A 46 5.25 -12.04 0.26
CA ASN A 46 5.88 -11.57 1.51
C ASN A 46 7.36 -11.94 1.50
N HIS A 47 8.25 -10.96 1.60
CA HIS A 47 9.69 -11.25 1.70
C HIS A 47 10.19 -11.19 3.13
N ASN A 48 9.49 -10.50 4.03
CA ASN A 48 9.85 -10.36 5.45
C ASN A 48 11.27 -9.81 5.68
N ASP A 49 11.80 -9.07 4.73
CA ASP A 49 13.14 -8.51 4.78
C ASP A 49 13.09 -7.11 5.42
N LYS A 50 13.59 -7.03 6.66
CA LYS A 50 13.54 -5.78 7.43
C LYS A 50 14.36 -4.65 6.80
N LYS A 51 15.45 -4.97 6.13
CA LYS A 51 16.27 -3.96 5.46
C LYS A 51 15.55 -3.36 4.27
N ARG A 52 14.90 -4.19 3.47
CA ARG A 52 14.08 -3.73 2.35
C ARG A 52 12.93 -2.89 2.86
N ARG A 53 12.30 -3.28 3.98
CA ARG A 53 11.23 -2.52 4.62
C ARG A 53 11.70 -1.12 5.03
N GLU A 54 12.85 -1.02 5.70
CA GLU A 54 13.41 0.27 6.10
C GLU A 54 13.63 1.19 4.91
N ASN A 55 14.26 0.66 3.86
CA ASN A 55 14.56 1.43 2.66
C ASN A 55 13.27 1.90 1.97
N TYR A 56 12.28 1.02 1.89
CA TYR A 56 10.99 1.39 1.32
C TYR A 56 10.29 2.47 2.14
N CYS A 57 10.24 2.31 3.45
CA CYS A 57 9.54 3.25 4.32
C CYS A 57 10.17 4.65 4.26
N LYS A 58 11.50 4.73 4.22
CA LYS A 58 12.19 6.01 4.07
C LYS A 58 11.84 6.70 2.75
N ARG A 59 11.87 5.95 1.65
CA ARG A 59 11.56 6.46 0.33
C ARG A 59 10.09 6.85 0.21
N ALA A 60 9.21 6.01 0.72
CA ALA A 60 7.77 6.22 0.62
C ALA A 60 7.31 7.45 1.40
N LYS A 61 7.95 7.77 2.54
CA LYS A 61 7.64 8.97 3.31
C LYS A 61 7.93 10.25 2.55
N GLY A 62 8.80 10.20 1.56
CA GLY A 62 9.16 11.37 0.75
C GLY A 62 8.33 11.54 -0.51
N ILE A 63 7.41 10.60 -0.80
CA ILE A 63 6.59 10.70 -2.02
C ILE A 63 5.57 11.83 -1.89
N LYS A 64 5.54 12.70 -2.89
CA LYS A 64 4.64 13.85 -2.95
C LYS A 64 3.59 13.65 -4.06
N ASP A 65 2.42 14.25 -3.85
CA ASP A 65 1.39 14.30 -4.90
C ASP A 65 1.72 15.41 -5.92
N GLY A 66 0.83 15.57 -6.90
CA GLY A 66 1.02 16.60 -7.95
C GLY A 66 1.01 18.03 -7.45
N LYS A 67 0.60 18.26 -6.21
CA LYS A 67 0.57 19.59 -5.57
C LYS A 67 1.75 19.83 -4.64
N GLY A 68 2.67 18.86 -4.55
CA GLY A 68 3.83 18.95 -3.66
C GLY A 68 3.59 18.56 -2.22
N ASN A 69 2.43 17.98 -1.90
CA ASN A 69 2.10 17.53 -0.55
C ASN A 69 2.56 16.10 -0.33
N LEU A 70 3.10 15.81 0.86
CA LEU A 70 3.49 14.45 1.22
C LEU A 70 2.26 13.55 1.32
N THR A 71 2.40 12.30 0.86
CA THR A 71 1.28 11.36 0.78
C THR A 71 1.28 10.30 1.87
N TYR A 72 2.34 10.20 2.68
CA TYR A 72 2.48 9.10 3.65
C TYR A 72 1.36 9.06 4.70
N ASN A 73 0.76 10.18 5.03
CA ASN A 73 -0.35 10.27 5.99
C ASN A 73 -1.67 10.71 5.34
N ASN A 74 -1.74 10.68 4.01
CA ASN A 74 -2.94 11.07 3.29
C ASN A 74 -3.82 9.85 2.99
N LYS A 75 -4.93 9.71 3.71
CA LYS A 75 -5.87 8.59 3.57
C LYS A 75 -6.57 8.53 2.22
N GLU A 76 -6.39 9.53 1.36
CA GLU A 76 -6.90 9.53 -0.01
C GLU A 76 -5.80 9.16 -1.01
N SER A 77 -4.64 8.68 -0.54
CA SER A 77 -3.51 8.29 -1.40
C SER A 77 -3.21 6.80 -1.29
N PRO A 78 -2.93 6.12 -2.43
CA PRO A 78 -2.52 4.72 -2.41
C PRO A 78 -1.26 4.47 -1.57
N ASN A 79 -0.34 5.43 -1.52
CA ASN A 79 0.90 5.31 -0.75
C ASN A 79 0.64 5.05 0.73
N TYR A 80 -0.34 5.73 1.32
CA TYR A 80 -0.74 5.54 2.71
C TYR A 80 -1.07 4.07 2.99
N TYR A 81 -1.89 3.46 2.14
CA TYR A 81 -2.37 2.08 2.34
C TYR A 81 -1.29 1.04 2.06
N SER A 82 -0.45 1.25 1.05
CA SER A 82 0.69 0.39 0.78
C SER A 82 1.66 0.37 1.96
N MET A 83 1.98 1.53 2.51
CA MET A 83 2.87 1.63 3.67
C MET A 83 2.28 0.92 4.87
N LYS A 84 1.01 1.13 5.14
CA LYS A 84 0.34 0.59 6.33
C LYS A 84 0.14 -0.92 6.26
N TYR A 85 -0.37 -1.43 5.14
CA TYR A 85 -0.83 -2.82 5.06
C TYR A 85 0.16 -3.78 4.42
N LEU A 86 1.08 -3.31 3.61
CA LEU A 86 2.03 -4.17 2.90
C LEU A 86 3.46 -4.02 3.39
N TRP A 87 3.81 -2.90 3.97
CA TRP A 87 5.18 -2.61 4.40
C TRP A 87 5.32 -2.33 5.90
N SER A 88 4.20 -2.28 6.64
CA SER A 88 4.19 -2.05 8.10
C SER A 88 4.99 -0.82 8.52
N CYS A 89 4.86 0.25 7.77
CA CYS A 89 5.55 1.52 8.08
C CYS A 89 4.83 2.34 9.15
#